data_3c9f2f3e87cf15467a6ec9fb0c166e69
#
_entry.id   3c9f2f3e87cf15467a6ec9fb0c166e69
#
_cell.length_a   1.000
_cell.length_b   1.000
_cell.length_c   1.000
_cell.angle_alpha   90.00
_cell.angle_beta   90.00
_cell.angle_gamma   90.00
#
_symmetry.space_group_name_H-M   'P 1'
#
loop_
_entity.id
_entity.type
_entity.pdbx_description
1 polymer ?
#
loop_
_entity_poly.entity_id
_entity_poly.type
_entity_poly.pdbx_seq_one_letter_code
_entity_poly.pdbx_strand_id
1 'polypeptide(L)'
;KRKIKHIVIHTGQHYSHNLDQIFFNDLKLKKPDYNIHVGSKSSPTQIGLMMIKMEKILREFNPDVVLVPGDTQTALGGALTARKLDMKIGHVEAGLRSYDESMPEEWNRRMIDHCSDYMFAPTNISRDILIGEGISKKRIFVTGNTIVDAVQQSTKIAELSTILKKLNLVSKQYVLVS
;
A
#
# COMPACT_ATOMS: atom_id res chain seq x y z
N LYS A 1 10.72 1.79 22.09
CA LYS A 1 9.72 1.76 20.98
C LYS A 1 8.45 2.45 21.47
N ARG A 2 7.99 3.52 20.80
CA ARG A 2 6.67 4.13 21.10
C ARG A 2 5.59 3.12 20.71
N LYS A 3 4.63 2.84 21.61
CA LYS A 3 3.45 2.05 21.29
C LYS A 3 2.49 2.94 20.52
N ILE A 4 2.37 2.71 19.20
CA ILE A 4 1.38 3.36 18.35
C ILE A 4 0.17 2.43 18.32
N LYS A 5 -1.02 2.96 18.65
CA LYS A 5 -2.28 2.26 18.44
C LYS A 5 -2.59 2.32 16.95
N HIS A 6 -2.75 1.18 16.32
CA HIS A 6 -3.09 1.11 14.89
C HIS A 6 -4.12 0.02 14.63
N ILE A 7 -4.87 0.20 13.56
CA ILE A 7 -5.73 -0.82 12.96
C ILE A 7 -5.33 -1.01 11.50
N VAL A 8 -5.53 -2.23 11.02
CA VAL A 8 -5.31 -2.60 9.62
C VAL A 8 -6.66 -2.91 9.00
N ILE A 9 -7.03 -2.15 7.96
CA ILE A 9 -8.23 -2.39 7.15
C ILE A 9 -7.78 -3.03 5.85
N HIS A 10 -8.20 -4.27 5.63
CA HIS A 10 -7.98 -5.01 4.40
C HIS A 10 -9.23 -4.90 3.52
N THR A 11 -9.07 -4.47 2.27
CA THR A 11 -10.23 -4.22 1.40
C THR A 11 -10.81 -5.49 0.79
N GLY A 12 -10.03 -6.57 0.72
CA GLY A 12 -10.44 -7.79 0.06
C GLY A 12 -10.69 -7.59 -1.43
N GLN A 13 -9.86 -6.75 -2.09
CA GLN A 13 -9.91 -6.54 -3.54
C GLN A 13 -9.60 -7.85 -4.28
N HIS A 14 -8.65 -8.62 -3.78
CA HIS A 14 -8.35 -9.99 -4.19
C HIS A 14 -8.70 -10.94 -3.05
N TYR A 15 -9.45 -12.00 -3.31
CA TYR A 15 -9.93 -12.93 -2.29
C TYR A 15 -9.54 -14.40 -2.56
N SER A 16 -8.71 -14.64 -3.60
CA SER A 16 -8.17 -15.98 -3.79
C SER A 16 -7.10 -16.29 -2.75
N HIS A 17 -7.09 -17.51 -2.24
CA HIS A 17 -6.10 -17.97 -1.26
C HIS A 17 -4.65 -17.66 -1.70
N ASN A 18 -4.36 -17.83 -2.99
CA ASN A 18 -3.02 -17.65 -3.56
C ASN A 18 -2.60 -16.16 -3.72
N LEU A 19 -3.55 -15.24 -3.69
CA LEU A 19 -3.27 -13.80 -3.89
C LEU A 19 -3.41 -12.99 -2.60
N ASP A 20 -3.84 -13.61 -1.50
CA ASP A 20 -4.12 -12.93 -0.26
C ASP A 20 -3.64 -13.75 0.96
N GLN A 21 -4.36 -14.80 1.35
CA GLN A 21 -4.12 -15.51 2.60
C GLN A 21 -2.75 -16.16 2.71
N ILE A 22 -2.17 -16.62 1.59
CA ILE A 22 -0.85 -17.23 1.57
C ILE A 22 0.23 -16.27 2.08
N PHE A 23 0.15 -14.98 1.72
CA PHE A 23 1.12 -13.98 2.17
C PHE A 23 1.04 -13.70 3.67
N PHE A 24 -0.17 -13.66 4.23
CA PHE A 24 -0.32 -13.52 5.68
C PHE A 24 0.29 -14.70 6.43
N ASN A 25 0.12 -15.91 5.91
CA ASN A 25 0.63 -17.13 6.54
C ASN A 25 2.16 -17.24 6.39
N ASP A 26 2.67 -17.09 5.18
CA ASP A 26 4.10 -17.29 4.87
C ASP A 26 4.98 -16.22 5.50
N LEU A 27 4.52 -14.96 5.50
CA LEU A 27 5.23 -13.85 6.13
C LEU A 27 4.90 -13.69 7.63
N LYS A 28 4.07 -14.57 8.20
CA LYS A 28 3.63 -14.53 9.61
C LYS A 28 3.06 -13.17 10.01
N LEU A 29 2.31 -12.56 9.11
CA LEU A 29 1.68 -11.26 9.37
C LEU A 29 0.49 -11.41 10.30
N LYS A 30 0.26 -10.37 11.14
CA LYS A 30 -0.98 -10.28 11.94
C LYS A 30 -2.18 -10.17 10.98
N LYS A 31 -3.25 -10.88 11.29
CA LYS A 31 -4.52 -10.72 10.57
C LYS A 31 -4.98 -9.26 10.64
N PRO A 32 -5.58 -8.74 9.56
CA PRO A 32 -6.16 -7.40 9.58
C PRO A 32 -7.25 -7.32 10.64
N ASP A 33 -7.39 -6.13 11.23
CA ASP A 33 -8.42 -5.90 12.24
C ASP A 33 -9.82 -5.83 11.60
N TYR A 34 -9.89 -5.36 10.34
CA TYR A 34 -11.10 -5.33 9.53
C TYR A 34 -10.84 -5.87 8.12
N ASN A 35 -11.76 -6.70 7.62
CA ASN A 35 -11.81 -7.07 6.20
C ASN A 35 -13.17 -6.63 5.65
N ILE A 36 -13.14 -5.72 4.66
CA ILE A 36 -14.38 -5.12 4.13
C ILE A 36 -14.91 -5.82 2.87
N HIS A 37 -14.24 -6.87 2.41
CA HIS A 37 -14.72 -7.77 1.35
C HIS A 37 -15.34 -7.04 0.14
N VAL A 38 -14.55 -6.21 -0.54
CA VAL A 38 -15.02 -5.47 -1.73
C VAL A 38 -15.15 -6.39 -2.94
N GLY A 39 -14.21 -7.34 -3.09
CA GLY A 39 -14.18 -8.30 -4.20
C GLY A 39 -13.78 -7.68 -5.53
N SER A 40 -13.72 -8.53 -6.55
CA SER A 40 -13.39 -8.12 -7.92
C SER A 40 -14.60 -7.48 -8.59
N LYS A 41 -14.44 -6.22 -8.97
CA LYS A 41 -15.47 -5.40 -9.65
C LYS A 41 -14.75 -4.38 -10.55
N SER A 42 -15.50 -3.59 -11.31
CA SER A 42 -14.93 -2.46 -12.03
C SER A 42 -14.29 -1.45 -11.07
N SER A 43 -13.23 -0.76 -11.50
CA SER A 43 -12.52 0.24 -10.69
C SER A 43 -13.44 1.26 -10.01
N PRO A 44 -14.38 1.92 -10.70
CA PRO A 44 -15.28 2.87 -10.04
C PRO A 44 -16.14 2.23 -8.95
N THR A 45 -16.65 1.02 -9.20
CA THR A 45 -17.47 0.27 -8.24
C THR A 45 -16.65 -0.11 -7.01
N GLN A 46 -15.41 -0.57 -7.21
CA GLN A 46 -14.51 -0.90 -6.10
C GLN A 46 -14.24 0.32 -5.22
N ILE A 47 -13.85 1.45 -5.81
CA ILE A 47 -13.57 2.68 -5.07
C ILE A 47 -14.81 3.13 -4.29
N GLY A 48 -15.98 3.16 -4.93
CA GLY A 48 -17.22 3.55 -4.27
C GLY A 48 -17.58 2.66 -3.08
N LEU A 49 -17.47 1.33 -3.23
CA LEU A 49 -17.70 0.38 -2.15
C LEU A 49 -16.67 0.51 -1.02
N MET A 50 -15.40 0.74 -1.35
CA MET A 50 -14.37 1.00 -0.36
C MET A 50 -14.69 2.23 0.46
N MET A 51 -15.06 3.34 -0.19
CA MET A 51 -15.43 4.57 0.49
C MET A 51 -16.60 4.36 1.45
N ILE A 52 -17.69 3.74 1.00
CA ILE A 52 -18.88 3.47 1.82
C ILE A 52 -18.54 2.61 3.04
N LYS A 53 -17.77 1.54 2.84
CA LYS A 53 -17.46 0.60 3.93
C LYS A 53 -16.40 1.14 4.90
N MET A 54 -15.39 1.86 4.39
CA MET A 54 -14.35 2.46 5.24
C MET A 54 -14.87 3.63 6.07
N GLU A 55 -15.82 4.40 5.57
CA GLU A 55 -16.37 5.56 6.27
C GLU A 55 -16.81 5.19 7.69
N LYS A 56 -17.58 4.12 7.85
CA LYS A 56 -18.06 3.67 9.17
C LYS A 56 -16.90 3.37 10.12
N ILE A 57 -15.91 2.62 9.64
CA ILE A 57 -14.75 2.21 10.46
C ILE A 57 -13.91 3.43 10.85
N LEU A 58 -13.65 4.33 9.91
CA LEU A 58 -12.85 5.52 10.16
C LEU A 58 -13.53 6.49 11.13
N ARG A 59 -14.86 6.66 11.02
CA ARG A 59 -15.62 7.48 11.98
C ARG A 59 -15.60 6.88 13.38
N GLU A 60 -15.74 5.56 13.49
CA GLU A 60 -15.75 4.86 14.79
C GLU A 60 -14.36 4.91 15.44
N PHE A 61 -13.31 4.63 14.68
CA PHE A 61 -11.94 4.58 15.21
C PHE A 61 -11.32 5.96 15.42
N ASN A 62 -11.72 6.95 14.61
CA ASN A 62 -11.25 8.34 14.60
C ASN A 62 -9.71 8.45 14.66
N PRO A 63 -8.97 7.97 13.66
CA PRO A 63 -7.51 7.95 13.68
C PRO A 63 -6.93 9.36 13.51
N ASP A 64 -5.77 9.62 14.12
CA ASP A 64 -5.00 10.86 13.90
C ASP A 64 -4.46 10.94 12.47
N VAL A 65 -4.13 9.80 11.86
CA VAL A 65 -3.60 9.69 10.49
C VAL A 65 -4.06 8.39 9.85
N VAL A 66 -4.48 8.46 8.60
CA VAL A 66 -4.75 7.30 7.74
C VAL A 66 -3.54 7.10 6.83
N LEU A 67 -2.88 5.94 6.93
CA LEU A 67 -1.77 5.60 6.04
C LEU A 67 -2.27 4.78 4.85
N VAL A 68 -1.89 5.19 3.65
CA VAL A 68 -2.19 4.49 2.40
C VAL A 68 -0.90 4.16 1.66
N PRO A 69 -0.61 2.88 1.40
CA PRO A 69 0.60 2.48 0.69
C PRO A 69 0.35 2.31 -0.80
N GLY A 70 1.29 2.79 -1.62
CA GLY A 70 1.32 2.57 -3.07
C GLY A 70 0.17 3.25 -3.84
N ASP A 71 -0.20 2.65 -4.96
CA ASP A 71 -1.02 3.26 -6.01
C ASP A 71 -2.25 2.43 -6.41
N THR A 72 -2.64 1.48 -5.60
CA THR A 72 -3.79 0.61 -5.86
C THR A 72 -5.12 1.34 -5.69
N GLN A 73 -6.21 0.73 -6.20
CA GLN A 73 -7.57 1.20 -5.92
C GLN A 73 -7.86 1.29 -4.41
N THR A 74 -7.26 0.39 -3.63
CA THR A 74 -7.33 0.39 -2.17
C THR A 74 -6.73 1.66 -1.57
N ALA A 75 -5.54 2.04 -2.02
CA ALA A 75 -4.86 3.24 -1.55
C ALA A 75 -5.66 4.51 -1.93
N LEU A 76 -6.14 4.58 -3.17
CA LEU A 76 -6.97 5.70 -3.63
C LEU A 76 -8.29 5.79 -2.86
N GLY A 77 -9.02 4.68 -2.72
CA GLY A 77 -10.27 4.63 -1.96
C GLY A 77 -10.09 5.06 -0.50
N GLY A 78 -8.99 4.62 0.14
CA GLY A 78 -8.62 5.03 1.50
C GLY A 78 -8.31 6.51 1.61
N ALA A 79 -7.50 7.05 0.69
CA ALA A 79 -7.14 8.46 0.65
C ALA A 79 -8.37 9.35 0.44
N LEU A 80 -9.22 9.02 -0.52
CA LEU A 80 -10.44 9.78 -0.81
C LEU A 80 -11.41 9.74 0.38
N THR A 81 -11.60 8.58 1.00
CA THR A 81 -12.46 8.46 2.19
C THR A 81 -11.94 9.35 3.32
N ALA A 82 -10.65 9.21 3.65
CA ALA A 82 -10.04 10.01 4.72
C ALA A 82 -10.12 11.52 4.43
N ARG A 83 -9.86 11.95 3.18
CA ARG A 83 -9.95 13.36 2.79
C ARG A 83 -11.38 13.90 2.92
N LYS A 84 -12.40 13.12 2.57
CA LYS A 84 -13.81 13.52 2.71
C LYS A 84 -14.30 13.52 4.16
N LEU A 85 -13.56 12.91 5.06
CA LEU A 85 -13.79 12.93 6.51
C LEU A 85 -12.89 13.94 7.24
N ASP A 86 -12.17 14.79 6.54
CA ASP A 86 -11.23 15.79 7.08
C ASP A 86 -10.10 15.18 7.94
N MET A 87 -9.77 13.90 7.70
CA MET A 87 -8.70 13.20 8.38
C MET A 87 -7.35 13.44 7.71
N LYS A 88 -6.27 13.39 8.49
CA LYS A 88 -4.90 13.46 7.96
C LYS A 88 -4.53 12.19 7.22
N ILE A 89 -3.79 12.35 6.11
CA ILE A 89 -3.40 11.25 5.23
C ILE A 89 -1.88 11.22 5.09
N GLY A 90 -1.31 10.03 5.24
CA GLY A 90 0.08 9.75 4.91
C GLY A 90 0.16 8.80 3.72
N HIS A 91 0.82 9.22 2.64
CA HIS A 91 1.05 8.38 1.47
C HIS A 91 2.43 7.74 1.54
N VAL A 92 2.48 6.42 1.62
CA VAL A 92 3.72 5.64 1.59
C VAL A 92 4.02 5.29 0.12
N GLU A 93 5.27 5.45 -0.30
CA GLU A 93 5.74 5.39 -1.70
C GLU A 93 5.30 6.59 -2.55
N ALA A 94 5.16 7.76 -1.95
CA ALA A 94 4.76 8.99 -2.63
C ALA A 94 5.80 9.45 -3.67
N GLY A 95 5.33 10.08 -4.74
CA GLY A 95 6.18 10.71 -5.76
C GLY A 95 6.79 9.74 -6.78
N LEU A 96 6.37 8.49 -6.84
CA LEU A 96 6.70 7.61 -7.94
C LEU A 96 5.91 8.02 -9.19
N ARG A 97 6.54 7.99 -10.38
CA ARG A 97 5.89 8.28 -11.66
C ARG A 97 6.40 7.34 -12.74
N SER A 98 5.47 6.80 -13.53
CA SER A 98 5.77 6.12 -14.79
C SER A 98 5.68 7.07 -15.99
N TYR A 99 4.92 8.15 -15.85
CA TYR A 99 4.52 9.06 -16.92
C TYR A 99 3.76 8.38 -18.07
N ASP A 100 3.27 7.16 -17.83
CA ASP A 100 2.39 6.43 -18.74
C ASP A 100 0.94 6.60 -18.31
N GLU A 101 0.24 7.49 -19.00
CA GLU A 101 -1.15 7.81 -18.69
C GLU A 101 -2.15 6.70 -19.07
N SER A 102 -1.69 5.67 -19.77
CA SER A 102 -2.50 4.47 -20.03
C SER A 102 -2.61 3.56 -18.80
N MET A 103 -1.70 3.73 -17.82
CA MET A 103 -1.71 2.98 -16.57
C MET A 103 -2.66 3.61 -15.55
N PRO A 104 -3.69 2.88 -15.08
CA PRO A 104 -4.58 3.37 -14.02
C PRO A 104 -3.84 3.76 -12.73
N GLU A 105 -2.75 3.06 -12.41
CA GLU A 105 -1.91 3.31 -11.24
C GLU A 105 -1.23 4.68 -11.29
N GLU A 106 -0.89 5.18 -12.49
CA GLU A 106 -0.29 6.51 -12.63
C GLU A 106 -1.26 7.62 -12.19
N TRP A 107 -2.53 7.49 -12.54
CA TRP A 107 -3.57 8.40 -12.08
C TRP A 107 -3.83 8.26 -10.59
N ASN A 108 -3.88 7.03 -10.09
CA ASN A 108 -4.09 6.79 -8.67
C ASN A 108 -3.02 7.49 -7.82
N ARG A 109 -1.72 7.29 -8.14
CA ARG A 109 -0.63 7.86 -7.34
C ARG A 109 -0.62 9.38 -7.35
N ARG A 110 -0.89 10.01 -8.50
CA ARG A 110 -1.02 11.48 -8.60
C ARG A 110 -2.16 11.99 -7.70
N MET A 111 -3.33 11.37 -7.79
CA MET A 111 -4.49 11.76 -6.97
C MET A 111 -4.21 11.55 -5.47
N ILE A 112 -3.60 10.44 -5.08
CA ILE A 112 -3.27 10.17 -3.68
C ILE A 112 -2.26 11.20 -3.16
N ASP A 113 -1.19 11.50 -3.92
CA ASP A 113 -0.19 12.49 -3.54
C ASP A 113 -0.85 13.86 -3.26
N HIS A 114 -1.72 14.33 -4.16
CA HIS A 114 -2.40 15.61 -3.99
C HIS A 114 -3.43 15.61 -2.86
N CYS A 115 -4.04 14.46 -2.54
CA CYS A 115 -4.94 14.32 -1.40
C CYS A 115 -4.21 14.26 -0.05
N SER A 116 -2.93 13.87 0.00
CA SER A 116 -2.23 13.52 1.24
C SER A 116 -1.64 14.72 1.97
N ASP A 117 -1.54 14.66 3.28
CA ASP A 117 -0.89 15.66 4.14
C ASP A 117 0.60 15.38 4.32
N TYR A 118 0.99 14.09 4.36
CA TYR A 118 2.36 13.63 4.56
C TYR A 118 2.75 12.68 3.42
N MET A 119 3.82 13.00 2.69
CA MET A 119 4.37 12.19 1.60
C MET A 119 5.65 11.51 2.07
N PHE A 120 5.61 10.20 2.16
CA PHE A 120 6.78 9.39 2.48
C PHE A 120 7.41 8.91 1.17
N ALA A 121 8.33 9.74 0.65
CA ALA A 121 9.00 9.51 -0.63
C ALA A 121 10.13 8.48 -0.48
N PRO A 122 10.22 7.48 -1.35
CA PRO A 122 11.28 6.46 -1.26
C PRO A 122 12.66 7.00 -1.61
N THR A 123 12.75 8.04 -2.44
CA THR A 123 14.02 8.59 -2.94
C THR A 123 14.00 10.12 -3.00
N ASN A 124 15.18 10.71 -3.17
CA ASN A 124 15.28 12.14 -3.46
C ASN A 124 14.66 12.49 -4.82
N ILE A 125 14.72 11.59 -5.79
CA ILE A 125 14.08 11.78 -7.11
C ILE A 125 12.56 11.92 -6.92
N SER A 126 11.95 11.01 -6.15
CA SER A 126 10.51 11.07 -5.85
C SER A 126 10.13 12.37 -5.13
N ARG A 127 10.97 12.83 -4.18
CA ARG A 127 10.79 14.13 -3.53
C ARG A 127 10.80 15.28 -4.53
N ASP A 128 11.76 15.28 -5.45
CA ASP A 128 11.93 16.37 -6.40
C ASP A 128 10.79 16.42 -7.43
N ILE A 129 10.25 15.26 -7.80
CA ILE A 129 9.00 15.15 -8.59
C ILE A 129 7.84 15.81 -7.86
N LEU A 130 7.61 15.46 -6.59
CA LEU A 130 6.53 16.04 -5.77
C LEU A 130 6.64 17.56 -5.66
N ILE A 131 7.87 18.08 -5.49
CA ILE A 131 8.13 19.53 -5.46
C ILE A 131 7.80 20.15 -6.81
N GLY A 132 8.19 19.52 -7.91
CA GLY A 132 7.89 19.97 -9.26
C GLY A 132 6.38 20.03 -9.57
N GLU A 133 5.60 19.15 -8.93
CA GLU A 133 4.13 19.13 -9.00
C GLU A 133 3.45 20.11 -8.00
N GLY A 134 4.22 20.98 -7.33
CA GLY A 134 3.70 22.01 -6.46
C GLY A 134 3.44 21.60 -5.01
N ILE A 135 3.87 20.40 -4.61
CA ILE A 135 3.71 19.95 -3.22
C ILE A 135 4.76 20.62 -2.33
N SER A 136 4.33 21.18 -1.20
CA SER A 136 5.21 21.86 -0.27
C SER A 136 6.26 20.91 0.33
N LYS A 137 7.53 21.33 0.33
CA LYS A 137 8.66 20.58 0.93
C LYS A 137 8.40 20.16 2.38
N LYS A 138 7.63 20.96 3.15
CA LYS A 138 7.29 20.68 4.56
C LYS A 138 6.43 19.42 4.73
N ARG A 139 5.78 18.95 3.67
CA ARG A 139 4.92 17.77 3.66
C ARG A 139 5.64 16.51 3.18
N ILE A 140 6.90 16.63 2.71
CA ILE A 140 7.63 15.53 2.05
C ILE A 140 8.76 15.05 2.95
N PHE A 141 8.79 13.74 3.18
CA PHE A 141 9.78 13.04 4.01
C PHE A 141 10.42 11.95 3.16
N VAL A 142 11.73 12.00 2.98
CA VAL A 142 12.46 10.92 2.30
C VAL A 142 12.75 9.82 3.32
N THR A 143 12.10 8.68 3.17
CA THR A 143 12.11 7.61 4.17
C THR A 143 12.75 6.30 3.69
N GLY A 144 13.11 6.21 2.43
CA GLY A 144 13.45 4.94 1.82
C GLY A 144 12.20 4.15 1.40
N ASN A 145 12.40 2.94 0.89
CA ASN A 145 11.32 2.06 0.48
C ASN A 145 11.11 0.95 1.51
N THR A 146 9.90 0.80 2.02
CA THR A 146 9.52 -0.19 3.03
C THR A 146 9.72 -1.63 2.56
N ILE A 147 9.78 -1.89 1.25
CA ILE A 147 10.06 -3.22 0.70
C ILE A 147 11.45 -3.73 1.09
N VAL A 148 12.43 -2.81 1.25
CA VAL A 148 13.79 -3.18 1.66
C VAL A 148 13.77 -3.79 3.07
N ASP A 149 13.04 -3.15 4.00
CA ASP A 149 12.88 -3.68 5.35
C ASP A 149 12.10 -5.00 5.35
N ALA A 150 11.06 -5.12 4.53
CA ALA A 150 10.27 -6.33 4.40
C ALA A 150 11.12 -7.50 3.89
N VAL A 151 11.96 -7.29 2.88
CA VAL A 151 12.88 -8.30 2.36
C VAL A 151 13.89 -8.71 3.43
N GLN A 152 14.53 -7.75 4.11
CA GLN A 152 15.51 -8.05 5.16
C GLN A 152 14.89 -8.85 6.31
N GLN A 153 13.67 -8.49 6.75
CA GLN A 153 12.96 -9.20 7.81
C GLN A 153 12.56 -10.62 7.39
N SER A 154 12.22 -10.81 6.12
CA SER A 154 11.76 -12.09 5.58
C SER A 154 12.90 -13.04 5.19
N THR A 155 14.15 -12.58 5.12
CA THR A 155 15.30 -13.40 4.69
C THR A 155 15.40 -14.69 5.49
N LYS A 156 15.31 -14.64 6.81
CA LYS A 156 15.38 -15.83 7.68
C LYS A 156 14.23 -16.82 7.43
N ILE A 157 13.06 -16.31 7.08
CA ILE A 157 11.90 -17.16 6.74
C ILE A 157 12.11 -17.79 5.37
N ALA A 158 12.64 -17.02 4.41
CA ALA A 158 12.95 -17.51 3.06
C ALA A 158 13.99 -18.62 3.05
N GLU A 159 14.99 -18.57 3.93
CA GLU A 159 16.00 -19.63 4.09
C GLU A 159 15.40 -20.99 4.48
N LEU A 160 14.25 -21.00 5.15
CA LEU A 160 13.53 -22.21 5.53
C LEU A 160 12.62 -22.74 4.41
N SER A 161 12.51 -22.04 3.30
CA SER A 161 11.63 -22.40 2.20
C SER A 161 12.13 -23.63 1.45
N THR A 162 11.22 -24.55 1.17
CA THR A 162 11.48 -25.75 0.35
C THR A 162 11.09 -25.58 -1.11
N ILE A 163 10.80 -24.35 -1.55
CA ILE A 163 10.26 -24.09 -2.89
C ILE A 163 11.18 -24.56 -4.01
N LEU A 164 12.49 -24.33 -3.89
CA LEU A 164 13.45 -24.78 -4.90
C LEU A 164 13.40 -26.29 -5.07
N LYS A 165 13.32 -27.03 -3.96
CA LYS A 165 13.19 -28.51 -4.00
C LYS A 165 11.85 -28.92 -4.63
N LYS A 166 10.75 -28.26 -4.30
CA LYS A 166 9.42 -28.54 -4.88
C LYS A 166 9.38 -28.33 -6.39
N LEU A 167 10.12 -27.34 -6.88
CA LEU A 167 10.18 -27.00 -8.30
C LEU A 167 11.35 -27.67 -9.03
N ASN A 168 12.13 -28.53 -8.36
CA ASN A 168 13.34 -29.14 -8.91
C ASN A 168 14.35 -28.13 -9.45
N LEU A 169 14.47 -26.97 -8.79
CA LEU A 169 15.40 -25.92 -9.17
C LEU A 169 16.68 -25.98 -8.34
N VAL A 170 17.80 -25.68 -9.00
CA VAL A 170 19.10 -25.56 -8.35
C VAL A 170 19.43 -24.09 -8.16
N SER A 171 19.86 -23.70 -6.96
CA SER A 171 20.24 -22.32 -6.67
C SER A 171 21.26 -21.80 -7.69
N LYS A 172 21.07 -20.55 -8.13
CA LYS A 172 21.91 -19.86 -9.15
C LYS A 172 21.88 -20.50 -10.56
N GLN A 173 21.01 -21.45 -10.85
CA GLN A 173 20.86 -22.08 -12.17
C GLN A 173 19.50 -21.82 -12.82
N TYR A 174 18.77 -20.78 -12.37
CA TYR A 174 17.49 -20.38 -12.96
C TYR A 174 17.38 -18.85 -13.00
N VAL A 175 16.50 -18.37 -13.85
CA VAL A 175 16.07 -16.98 -13.91
C VAL A 175 14.63 -16.90 -13.47
N LEU A 176 14.33 -16.03 -12.52
CA LEU A 176 12.97 -15.71 -12.11
C LEU A 176 12.52 -14.46 -12.85
N VAL A 177 11.35 -14.53 -13.50
CA VAL A 177 10.67 -13.40 -14.14
C VAL A 177 9.33 -13.22 -13.44
N SER A 178 9.03 -11.98 -13.04
CA SER A 178 7.79 -11.61 -12.37
C SER A 178 7.10 -10.44 -13.09
#